data_af310ad42a9146d50d86ed5e22391b3d
#
_entry.id   af310ad42a9146d50d86ed5e22391b3d
#
_cell.length_a   1.000
_cell.length_b   1.000
_cell.length_c   1.000
_cell.angle_alpha   90.00
_cell.angle_beta   90.00
_cell.angle_gamma   90.00
#
_symmetry.space_group_name_H-M   'P 1'
#
loop_
_entity.id
_entity.type
_entity.pdbx_description
1 polymer ?
#
loop_
_entity_poly.entity_id
_entity_poly.type
_entity_poly.pdbx_seq_one_letter_code
_entity_poly.pdbx_strand_id
1 'polypeptide(L)'
;RRLSFTESYQDLADVEIVFECVTEKLAVKYEVYHQIEANCPHLKAIASTTSAISPADLAKGVATREKVMVAHPYNPPHIVPCVELVKNDFTDPEALEAVSALLEHCGREVCWMNKPAPGFIANRLQHALYREAVYMVEQGICGPEDIDKCIRSSWGPRYTSIGLFDHFDYAGLDLISSIETYLYPDLCNDTAVQPFIQERLDRGDLGYKTGVGVYDWRQRDMDDFR
;
A
#
# COMPACT_ATOMS: atom_id res chain seq x y z
N ARG A 1 28.23 11.80 -12.21
CA ARG A 1 27.30 12.00 -11.09
C ARG A 1 25.91 11.62 -11.60
N ARG A 2 25.23 10.68 -10.93
CA ARG A 2 23.92 10.15 -11.40
C ARG A 2 22.73 10.90 -10.79
N LEU A 3 22.95 11.78 -9.83
CA LEU A 3 21.94 12.57 -9.15
C LEU A 3 22.23 14.05 -9.26
N SER A 4 21.22 14.83 -9.53
CA SER A 4 21.19 16.29 -9.43
C SER A 4 19.94 16.72 -8.64
N PHE A 5 20.02 17.89 -8.01
CA PHE A 5 18.91 18.51 -7.30
C PHE A 5 18.63 19.86 -7.93
N THR A 6 17.37 20.18 -8.09
CA THR A 6 16.90 21.48 -8.61
C THR A 6 15.61 21.90 -7.93
N GLU A 7 15.37 23.21 -7.88
CA GLU A 7 14.08 23.81 -7.49
C GLU A 7 13.32 24.36 -8.72
N SER A 8 13.89 24.17 -9.92
CA SER A 8 13.34 24.71 -11.16
C SER A 8 12.74 23.60 -12.02
N TYR A 9 11.48 23.73 -12.41
CA TYR A 9 10.84 22.81 -13.35
C TYR A 9 11.45 22.87 -14.74
N GLN A 10 12.07 24.00 -15.16
CA GLN A 10 12.75 24.13 -16.45
C GLN A 10 13.92 23.15 -16.62
N ASP A 11 14.52 22.73 -15.53
CA ASP A 11 15.62 21.75 -15.54
C ASP A 11 15.15 20.31 -15.81
N LEU A 12 13.82 20.09 -15.91
CA LEU A 12 13.20 18.80 -16.18
C LEU A 12 12.93 18.55 -17.66
N ALA A 13 13.48 19.37 -18.57
CA ALA A 13 13.17 19.31 -20.01
C ALA A 13 13.48 17.94 -20.64
N ASP A 14 14.49 17.22 -20.15
CA ASP A 14 14.91 15.90 -20.66
C ASP A 14 14.28 14.72 -19.86
N VAL A 15 13.40 15.01 -18.90
CA VAL A 15 12.79 13.98 -18.05
C VAL A 15 11.65 13.28 -18.78
N GLU A 16 11.68 11.96 -18.78
CA GLU A 16 10.66 11.11 -19.41
C GLU A 16 9.65 10.52 -18.41
N ILE A 17 10.08 10.22 -17.18
CA ILE A 17 9.23 9.62 -16.13
C ILE A 17 9.38 10.43 -14.86
N VAL A 18 8.25 10.81 -14.26
CA VAL A 18 8.19 11.56 -13.00
C VAL A 18 7.52 10.73 -11.94
N PHE A 19 8.19 10.52 -10.79
CA PHE A 19 7.57 10.01 -9.58
C PHE A 19 7.13 11.18 -8.70
N GLU A 20 5.82 11.36 -8.55
CA GLU A 20 5.24 12.43 -7.77
C GLU A 20 5.03 11.98 -6.31
N CYS A 21 5.73 12.66 -5.39
CA CYS A 21 5.75 12.36 -3.96
C CYS A 21 5.33 13.56 -3.08
N VAL A 22 4.53 14.48 -3.65
CA VAL A 22 4.07 15.65 -2.88
C VAL A 22 2.96 15.28 -1.92
N THR A 23 2.55 16.25 -1.08
CA THR A 23 1.53 16.04 -0.05
C THR A 23 0.23 15.49 -0.63
N GLU A 24 -0.50 14.68 0.18
CA GLU A 24 -1.72 13.96 -0.21
C GLU A 24 -2.93 14.90 -0.33
N LYS A 25 -2.81 15.91 -1.21
CA LYS A 25 -3.85 16.91 -1.51
C LYS A 25 -3.97 17.08 -3.01
N LEU A 26 -5.12 16.77 -3.59
CA LEU A 26 -5.38 16.85 -5.04
C LEU A 26 -5.00 18.21 -5.64
N ALA A 27 -5.34 19.32 -4.98
CA ALA A 27 -5.02 20.66 -5.48
C ALA A 27 -3.52 20.88 -5.66
N VAL A 28 -2.69 20.40 -4.70
CA VAL A 28 -1.22 20.48 -4.78
C VAL A 28 -0.70 19.59 -5.89
N LYS A 29 -1.23 18.36 -5.99
CA LYS A 29 -0.83 17.42 -7.06
C LYS A 29 -1.14 18.00 -8.44
N TYR A 30 -2.31 18.59 -8.64
CA TYR A 30 -2.70 19.21 -9.91
C TYR A 30 -1.79 20.37 -10.29
N GLU A 31 -1.42 21.23 -9.34
CA GLU A 31 -0.49 22.33 -9.59
C GLU A 31 0.87 21.78 -10.07
N VAL A 32 1.39 20.75 -9.39
CA VAL A 32 2.64 20.08 -9.78
C VAL A 32 2.53 19.43 -11.15
N TYR A 33 1.41 18.77 -11.46
CA TYR A 33 1.19 18.13 -12.77
C TYR A 33 1.16 19.15 -13.91
N HIS A 34 0.53 20.31 -13.71
CA HIS A 34 0.55 21.39 -14.71
C HIS A 34 1.99 21.89 -14.97
N GLN A 35 2.82 21.99 -13.92
CA GLN A 35 4.22 22.37 -14.09
C GLN A 35 5.02 21.29 -14.81
N ILE A 36 4.77 20.02 -14.54
CA ILE A 36 5.40 18.89 -15.24
C ILE A 36 5.01 18.92 -16.72
N GLU A 37 3.73 19.04 -17.06
CA GLU A 37 3.26 19.09 -18.45
C GLU A 37 3.85 20.27 -19.23
N ALA A 38 4.01 21.42 -18.58
CA ALA A 38 4.57 22.62 -19.21
C ALA A 38 6.08 22.55 -19.45
N ASN A 39 6.83 21.75 -18.65
CA ASN A 39 8.28 21.76 -18.67
C ASN A 39 8.93 20.43 -19.11
N CYS A 40 8.16 19.35 -19.27
CA CYS A 40 8.67 18.04 -19.65
C CYS A 40 8.12 17.62 -21.05
N PRO A 41 8.66 18.13 -22.15
CA PRO A 41 8.14 17.84 -23.51
C PRO A 41 8.30 16.36 -23.90
N HIS A 42 9.20 15.62 -23.27
CA HIS A 42 9.46 14.20 -23.51
C HIS A 42 8.76 13.28 -22.49
N LEU A 43 7.81 13.81 -21.71
CA LEU A 43 7.10 13.07 -20.67
C LEU A 43 6.42 11.82 -21.23
N LYS A 44 6.75 10.66 -20.68
CA LYS A 44 6.10 9.36 -20.91
C LYS A 44 5.10 9.01 -19.81
N ALA A 45 5.43 9.30 -18.54
CA ALA A 45 4.59 8.94 -17.41
C ALA A 45 4.72 9.87 -16.21
N ILE A 46 3.60 10.06 -15.49
CA ILE A 46 3.53 10.61 -14.14
C ILE A 46 3.03 9.50 -13.21
N ALA A 47 3.91 9.00 -12.37
CA ALA A 47 3.65 7.93 -11.40
C ALA A 47 3.50 8.53 -10.00
N SER A 48 2.28 8.67 -9.50
CA SER A 48 2.03 9.16 -8.13
C SER A 48 2.29 8.08 -7.10
N THR A 49 2.91 8.45 -5.98
CA THR A 49 3.13 7.55 -4.83
C THR A 49 1.98 7.59 -3.81
N THR A 50 0.83 8.11 -4.19
CA THR A 50 -0.36 8.18 -3.32
C THR A 50 -0.76 6.80 -2.79
N SER A 51 -1.21 6.77 -1.53
CA SER A 51 -1.74 5.56 -0.89
C SER A 51 -3.27 5.43 -0.98
N ALA A 52 -3.97 6.51 -1.38
CA ALA A 52 -5.42 6.58 -1.26
C ALA A 52 -6.14 7.16 -2.49
N ILE A 53 -5.51 8.08 -3.23
CA ILE A 53 -6.16 8.79 -4.34
C ILE A 53 -6.16 7.88 -5.59
N SER A 54 -7.32 7.75 -6.21
CA SER A 54 -7.44 6.93 -7.43
C SER A 54 -6.68 7.54 -8.61
N PRO A 55 -6.11 6.72 -9.52
CA PRO A 55 -5.52 7.23 -10.77
C PRO A 55 -6.50 8.08 -11.58
N ALA A 56 -7.78 7.74 -11.56
CA ALA A 56 -8.83 8.49 -12.25
C ALA A 56 -9.03 9.90 -11.67
N ASP A 57 -8.94 10.06 -10.34
CA ASP A 57 -9.01 11.38 -9.71
C ASP A 57 -7.75 12.20 -9.99
N LEU A 58 -6.57 11.59 -9.93
CA LEU A 58 -5.32 12.25 -10.30
C LEU A 58 -5.36 12.77 -11.75
N ALA A 59 -5.87 11.96 -12.67
CA ALA A 59 -5.94 12.29 -14.10
C ALA A 59 -6.91 13.43 -14.45
N LYS A 60 -7.82 13.82 -13.55
CA LYS A 60 -8.70 15.00 -13.77
C LYS A 60 -7.92 16.31 -13.81
N GLY A 61 -6.75 16.37 -13.21
CA GLY A 61 -5.91 17.57 -13.13
C GLY A 61 -4.89 17.73 -14.24
N VAL A 62 -4.93 16.91 -15.30
CA VAL A 62 -3.93 16.92 -16.39
C VAL A 62 -4.58 16.85 -17.76
N ALA A 63 -3.90 17.39 -18.77
CA ALA A 63 -4.28 17.26 -20.17
C ALA A 63 -3.88 15.87 -20.72
N THR A 64 -2.72 15.36 -20.31
CA THR A 64 -2.15 14.05 -20.71
C THR A 64 -2.54 12.93 -19.73
N ARG A 65 -3.84 12.78 -19.51
CA ARG A 65 -4.43 11.85 -18.52
C ARG A 65 -4.01 10.38 -18.71
N GLU A 66 -3.71 10.00 -19.97
CA GLU A 66 -3.25 8.66 -20.35
C GLU A 66 -1.85 8.34 -19.80
N LYS A 67 -1.08 9.35 -19.41
CA LYS A 67 0.25 9.21 -18.82
C LYS A 67 0.24 9.10 -17.28
N VAL A 68 -0.93 9.28 -16.65
CA VAL A 68 -1.05 9.27 -15.18
C VAL A 68 -1.39 7.88 -14.67
N MET A 69 -0.61 7.43 -13.68
CA MET A 69 -0.81 6.17 -12.96
C MET A 69 -0.41 6.33 -11.48
N VAL A 70 -0.69 5.32 -10.69
CA VAL A 70 -0.15 5.21 -9.33
C VAL A 70 0.95 4.17 -9.31
N ALA A 71 2.09 4.51 -8.74
CA ALA A 71 3.16 3.58 -8.37
C ALA A 71 3.37 3.70 -6.87
N HIS A 72 2.64 2.91 -6.10
CA HIS A 72 2.58 2.96 -4.64
C HIS A 72 3.66 2.07 -4.01
N PRO A 73 4.77 2.63 -3.48
CA PRO A 73 5.77 1.86 -2.78
C PRO A 73 5.27 1.48 -1.38
N TYR A 74 5.58 0.28 -0.93
CA TYR A 74 5.27 -0.14 0.43
C TYR A 74 6.35 0.34 1.41
N ASN A 75 5.93 0.81 2.60
CA ASN A 75 6.85 1.37 3.60
C ASN A 75 7.58 0.29 4.42
N PRO A 76 8.86 0.48 4.72
CA PRO A 76 9.75 1.55 4.26
C PRO A 76 10.33 1.24 2.86
N PRO A 77 10.23 2.19 1.89
CA PRO A 77 10.46 1.91 0.46
C PRO A 77 11.92 1.58 0.12
N HIS A 78 12.86 1.85 1.01
CA HIS A 78 14.27 1.49 0.80
C HIS A 78 14.58 0.04 1.19
N ILE A 79 13.70 -0.62 1.94
CA ILE A 79 13.83 -2.02 2.39
C ILE A 79 12.81 -2.92 1.68
N VAL A 80 11.54 -2.49 1.65
CA VAL A 80 10.46 -3.29 1.05
C VAL A 80 10.48 -3.12 -0.46
N PRO A 81 10.67 -4.20 -1.23
CA PRO A 81 10.79 -4.11 -2.69
C PRO A 81 9.45 -3.86 -3.40
N CYS A 82 8.31 -4.17 -2.78
CA CYS A 82 6.99 -4.14 -3.39
C CYS A 82 6.58 -2.73 -3.83
N VAL A 83 6.12 -2.61 -5.08
CA VAL A 83 5.47 -1.43 -5.64
C VAL A 83 4.19 -1.86 -6.33
N GLU A 84 3.06 -1.33 -5.90
CA GLU A 84 1.77 -1.57 -6.54
C GLU A 84 1.58 -0.59 -7.69
N LEU A 85 1.52 -1.10 -8.91
CA LEU A 85 1.31 -0.31 -10.12
C LEU A 85 -0.16 -0.35 -10.52
N VAL A 86 -0.83 0.79 -10.40
CA VAL A 86 -2.29 0.91 -10.58
C VAL A 86 -2.59 1.78 -11.77
N LYS A 87 -3.28 1.20 -12.76
CA LYS A 87 -3.77 1.90 -13.94
C LYS A 87 -5.23 2.35 -13.79
N ASN A 88 -5.64 3.23 -14.67
CA ASN A 88 -7.05 3.50 -14.95
C ASN A 88 -7.41 3.01 -16.38
N ASP A 89 -8.66 3.18 -16.78
CA ASP A 89 -9.17 2.67 -18.07
C ASP A 89 -8.55 3.36 -19.30
N PHE A 90 -7.91 4.51 -19.11
CA PHE A 90 -7.29 5.31 -20.18
C PHE A 90 -5.77 5.43 -20.04
N THR A 91 -5.13 4.74 -19.10
CA THR A 91 -3.67 4.72 -18.98
C THR A 91 -3.06 4.06 -20.19
N ASP A 92 -2.10 4.76 -20.83
CA ASP A 92 -1.36 4.23 -21.97
C ASP A 92 -0.55 2.99 -21.56
N PRO A 93 -0.71 1.85 -22.25
CA PRO A 93 0.06 0.65 -21.96
C PRO A 93 1.58 0.85 -22.09
N GLU A 94 2.06 1.67 -23.01
CA GLU A 94 3.49 1.94 -23.18
C GLU A 94 4.05 2.76 -22.01
N ALA A 95 3.28 3.73 -21.50
CA ALA A 95 3.64 4.49 -20.30
C ALA A 95 3.73 3.57 -19.07
N LEU A 96 2.77 2.67 -18.94
CA LEU A 96 2.69 1.71 -17.83
C LEU A 96 3.89 0.74 -17.85
N GLU A 97 4.20 0.19 -19.04
CA GLU A 97 5.35 -0.71 -19.25
C GLU A 97 6.68 0.01 -18.97
N ALA A 98 6.82 1.27 -19.40
CA ALA A 98 8.04 2.04 -19.14
C ALA A 98 8.30 2.25 -17.64
N VAL A 99 7.24 2.52 -16.86
CA VAL A 99 7.36 2.65 -15.39
C VAL A 99 7.68 1.30 -14.75
N SER A 100 7.02 0.21 -15.16
CA SER A 100 7.29 -1.14 -14.65
C SER A 100 8.73 -1.55 -14.90
N ALA A 101 9.19 -1.45 -16.15
CA ALA A 101 10.56 -1.82 -16.53
C ALA A 101 11.61 -1.02 -15.74
N LEU A 102 11.37 0.28 -15.51
CA LEU A 102 12.24 1.10 -14.69
C LEU A 102 12.29 0.62 -13.24
N LEU A 103 11.14 0.34 -12.64
CA LEU A 103 11.05 -0.14 -11.26
C LEU A 103 11.73 -1.51 -11.10
N GLU A 104 11.49 -2.45 -11.99
CA GLU A 104 12.11 -3.77 -12.01
C GLU A 104 13.63 -3.68 -12.21
N HIS A 105 14.10 -2.79 -13.10
CA HIS A 105 15.52 -2.51 -13.26
C HIS A 105 16.17 -1.97 -11.98
N CYS A 106 15.40 -1.26 -11.16
CA CYS A 106 15.82 -0.79 -9.84
C CYS A 106 15.66 -1.85 -8.72
N GLY A 107 15.37 -3.10 -9.06
CA GLY A 107 15.22 -4.20 -8.10
C GLY A 107 13.91 -4.15 -7.31
N ARG A 108 12.85 -3.58 -7.89
CA ARG A 108 11.51 -3.57 -7.29
C ARG A 108 10.68 -4.73 -7.82
N GLU A 109 9.81 -5.23 -6.95
CA GLU A 109 8.81 -6.23 -7.29
C GLU A 109 7.49 -5.51 -7.61
N VAL A 110 7.13 -5.48 -8.90
CA VAL A 110 5.94 -4.75 -9.36
C VAL A 110 4.70 -5.62 -9.28
N CYS A 111 3.73 -5.18 -8.48
CA CYS A 111 2.43 -5.82 -8.33
C CYS A 111 1.38 -5.05 -9.16
N TRP A 112 0.86 -5.68 -10.21
CA TRP A 112 -0.06 -5.06 -11.14
C TRP A 112 -1.50 -5.07 -10.64
N MET A 113 -2.17 -3.92 -10.74
CA MET A 113 -3.61 -3.82 -10.52
C MET A 113 -4.34 -3.47 -11.81
N ASN A 114 -5.22 -4.35 -12.23
CA ASN A 114 -6.02 -4.18 -13.47
C ASN A 114 -7.05 -3.05 -13.37
N LYS A 115 -7.47 -2.72 -12.14
CA LYS A 115 -8.37 -1.60 -11.83
C LYS A 115 -8.09 -1.07 -10.43
N PRO A 116 -8.34 0.22 -10.18
CA PRO A 116 -8.17 0.78 -8.85
C PRO A 116 -9.17 0.17 -7.86
N ALA A 117 -8.73 -0.02 -6.62
CA ALA A 117 -9.57 -0.39 -5.49
C ALA A 117 -9.07 0.33 -4.22
N PRO A 118 -9.94 0.79 -3.31
CA PRO A 118 -9.51 1.41 -2.07
C PRO A 118 -8.56 0.51 -1.28
N GLY A 119 -7.41 1.06 -0.87
CA GLY A 119 -6.37 0.32 -0.12
C GLY A 119 -5.50 -0.61 -0.98
N PHE A 120 -5.65 -0.59 -2.28
CA PHE A 120 -4.90 -1.41 -3.26
C PHE A 120 -4.86 -2.90 -2.86
N ILE A 121 -3.75 -3.62 -3.05
CA ILE A 121 -3.65 -5.04 -2.68
C ILE A 121 -3.23 -5.17 -1.21
N ALA A 122 -2.06 -4.64 -0.86
CA ALA A 122 -1.41 -4.90 0.41
C ALA A 122 -2.21 -4.34 1.61
N ASN A 123 -2.68 -3.09 1.53
CA ASN A 123 -3.51 -2.51 2.60
C ASN A 123 -4.84 -3.25 2.74
N ARG A 124 -5.47 -3.66 1.64
CA ARG A 124 -6.72 -4.45 1.72
C ARG A 124 -6.53 -5.74 2.48
N LEU A 125 -5.50 -6.51 2.13
CA LEU A 125 -5.21 -7.79 2.78
C LEU A 125 -4.82 -7.60 4.24
N GLN A 126 -3.94 -6.63 4.53
CA GLN A 126 -3.51 -6.33 5.89
C GLN A 126 -4.67 -5.87 6.78
N HIS A 127 -5.55 -5.00 6.30
CA HIS A 127 -6.70 -4.52 7.07
C HIS A 127 -7.81 -5.55 7.20
N ALA A 128 -7.99 -6.47 6.23
CA ALA A 128 -8.89 -7.59 6.38
C ALA A 128 -8.44 -8.52 7.53
N LEU A 129 -7.14 -8.84 7.57
CA LEU A 129 -6.55 -9.59 8.67
C LEU A 129 -6.66 -8.85 10.00
N TYR A 130 -6.39 -7.54 10.02
CA TYR A 130 -6.46 -6.73 11.24
C TYR A 130 -7.87 -6.64 11.80
N ARG A 131 -8.89 -6.51 10.95
CA ARG A 131 -10.30 -6.53 11.35
C ARG A 131 -10.66 -7.82 12.09
N GLU A 132 -10.24 -8.97 11.57
CA GLU A 132 -10.42 -10.27 12.23
C GLU A 132 -9.66 -10.34 13.54
N ALA A 133 -8.41 -9.89 13.57
CA ALA A 133 -7.59 -9.87 14.78
C ALA A 133 -8.24 -9.04 15.90
N VAL A 134 -8.77 -7.85 15.59
CA VAL A 134 -9.47 -7.00 16.57
C VAL A 134 -10.74 -7.68 17.05
N TYR A 135 -11.52 -8.28 16.17
CA TYR A 135 -12.73 -9.05 16.53
C TYR A 135 -12.42 -10.17 17.52
N MET A 136 -11.37 -10.96 17.27
CA MET A 136 -10.96 -12.03 18.19
C MET A 136 -10.63 -11.51 19.60
N VAL A 137 -10.01 -10.34 19.68
CA VAL A 137 -9.73 -9.68 20.98
C VAL A 137 -11.01 -9.24 21.67
N GLU A 138 -11.94 -8.61 20.96
CA GLU A 138 -13.24 -8.16 21.48
C GLU A 138 -14.11 -9.31 21.97
N GLN A 139 -14.09 -10.43 21.26
CA GLN A 139 -14.81 -11.64 21.67
C GLN A 139 -14.10 -12.42 22.81
N GLY A 140 -12.93 -11.96 23.27
CA GLY A 140 -12.17 -12.64 24.31
C GLY A 140 -11.60 -13.99 23.91
N ILE A 141 -11.44 -14.24 22.60
CA ILE A 141 -10.88 -15.50 22.08
C ILE A 141 -9.39 -15.59 22.44
N CYS A 142 -8.65 -14.49 22.30
CA CYS A 142 -7.24 -14.39 22.70
C CYS A 142 -6.80 -12.94 22.87
N GLY A 143 -5.61 -12.73 23.44
CA GLY A 143 -5.00 -11.39 23.55
C GLY A 143 -4.22 -10.96 22.30
N PRO A 144 -3.94 -9.66 22.16
CA PRO A 144 -3.14 -9.14 21.04
C PRO A 144 -1.75 -9.80 20.94
N GLU A 145 -1.12 -10.09 22.09
CA GLU A 145 0.21 -10.72 22.16
C GLU A 145 0.22 -12.12 21.54
N ASP A 146 -0.85 -12.90 21.77
CA ASP A 146 -0.97 -14.25 21.24
C ASP A 146 -1.23 -14.23 19.73
N ILE A 147 -2.01 -13.27 19.24
CA ILE A 147 -2.21 -13.06 17.79
C ILE A 147 -0.87 -12.73 17.11
N ASP A 148 -0.15 -11.74 17.65
CA ASP A 148 1.16 -11.35 17.12
C ASP A 148 2.16 -12.51 17.13
N LYS A 149 2.19 -13.29 18.22
CA LYS A 149 3.03 -14.47 18.34
C LYS A 149 2.63 -15.53 17.31
N CYS A 150 1.35 -15.81 17.17
CA CYS A 150 0.83 -16.77 16.21
C CYS A 150 1.26 -16.40 14.78
N ILE A 151 1.07 -15.15 14.35
CA ILE A 151 1.45 -14.68 13.03
C ILE A 151 2.96 -14.84 12.81
N ARG A 152 3.80 -14.39 13.75
CA ARG A 152 5.26 -14.43 13.61
C ARG A 152 5.85 -15.84 13.63
N SER A 153 5.16 -16.82 14.24
CA SER A 153 5.69 -18.18 14.42
C SER A 153 4.99 -19.25 13.56
N SER A 154 3.95 -18.88 12.81
CA SER A 154 3.20 -19.82 11.97
C SER A 154 3.32 -19.50 10.48
N TRP A 155 2.32 -18.87 9.90
CA TRP A 155 2.25 -18.64 8.46
C TRP A 155 2.98 -17.36 8.01
N GLY A 156 3.26 -16.39 8.89
CA GLY A 156 3.98 -15.16 8.53
C GLY A 156 5.34 -15.44 7.88
N PRO A 157 6.25 -16.23 8.49
CA PRO A 157 7.52 -16.59 7.86
C PRO A 157 7.38 -17.37 6.55
N ARG A 158 6.28 -18.11 6.37
CA ARG A 158 6.02 -18.87 5.14
C ARG A 158 5.83 -17.96 3.94
N TYR A 159 5.17 -16.81 4.11
CA TYR A 159 4.87 -15.87 3.03
C TYR A 159 6.10 -15.14 2.48
N THR A 160 7.25 -15.29 3.06
CA THR A 160 8.52 -14.85 2.47
C THR A 160 9.03 -15.78 1.37
N SER A 161 8.50 -17.00 1.27
CA SER A 161 8.96 -18.04 0.36
C SER A 161 7.86 -18.58 -0.56
N ILE A 162 6.60 -18.50 -0.17
CA ILE A 162 5.46 -18.97 -0.95
C ILE A 162 4.31 -17.98 -0.83
N GLY A 163 3.67 -17.66 -1.95
CA GLY A 163 2.52 -16.77 -2.00
C GLY A 163 1.25 -17.35 -1.37
N LEU A 164 0.26 -16.50 -1.13
CA LEU A 164 -1.02 -16.91 -0.54
C LEU A 164 -1.72 -17.95 -1.43
N PHE A 165 -1.90 -17.67 -2.71
CA PHE A 165 -2.56 -18.59 -3.65
C PHE A 165 -1.76 -19.86 -3.88
N ASP A 166 -0.44 -19.75 -4.04
CA ASP A 166 0.44 -20.93 -4.18
C ASP A 166 0.27 -21.88 -3.00
N HIS A 167 0.20 -21.34 -1.79
CA HIS A 167 0.03 -22.15 -0.59
C HIS A 167 -1.31 -22.87 -0.57
N PHE A 168 -2.41 -22.18 -0.86
CA PHE A 168 -3.76 -22.75 -0.81
C PHE A 168 -3.98 -23.74 -1.95
N ASP A 169 -3.44 -23.48 -3.14
CA ASP A 169 -3.49 -24.41 -4.26
C ASP A 169 -2.68 -25.69 -3.96
N TYR A 170 -1.48 -25.54 -3.40
CA TYR A 170 -0.66 -26.67 -2.98
C TYR A 170 -1.33 -27.53 -1.88
N ALA A 171 -2.08 -26.91 -0.97
CA ALA A 171 -2.79 -27.64 0.08
C ALA A 171 -4.02 -28.43 -0.45
N GLY A 172 -4.54 -28.06 -1.60
CA GLY A 172 -5.68 -28.67 -2.25
C GLY A 172 -6.99 -27.89 -2.02
N LEU A 173 -7.62 -27.46 -3.10
CA LEU A 173 -8.81 -26.61 -3.06
C LEU A 173 -10.03 -27.29 -2.45
N ASP A 174 -10.11 -28.61 -2.49
CA ASP A 174 -11.13 -29.41 -1.82
C ASP A 174 -11.03 -29.32 -0.29
N LEU A 175 -9.81 -29.42 0.25
CA LEU A 175 -9.55 -29.21 1.69
C LEU A 175 -9.87 -27.76 2.08
N ILE A 176 -9.38 -26.79 1.31
CA ILE A 176 -9.61 -25.36 1.58
C ILE A 176 -11.11 -25.06 1.57
N SER A 177 -11.86 -25.48 0.56
CA SER A 177 -13.31 -25.28 0.48
C SER A 177 -14.06 -25.89 1.68
N SER A 178 -13.62 -27.05 2.15
CA SER A 178 -14.18 -27.68 3.36
C SER A 178 -13.98 -26.81 4.61
N ILE A 179 -12.80 -26.21 4.76
CA ILE A 179 -12.50 -25.31 5.88
C ILE A 179 -13.32 -24.02 5.75
N GLU A 180 -13.34 -23.40 4.58
CA GLU A 180 -14.05 -22.14 4.32
C GLU A 180 -15.55 -22.25 4.57
N THR A 181 -16.15 -23.41 4.28
CA THR A 181 -17.57 -23.65 4.47
C THR A 181 -18.04 -23.43 5.92
N TYR A 182 -17.24 -23.79 6.89
CA TYR A 182 -17.60 -23.55 8.30
C TYR A 182 -16.98 -22.27 8.89
N LEU A 183 -15.84 -21.83 8.34
CA LEU A 183 -15.09 -20.72 8.92
C LEU A 183 -15.62 -19.36 8.44
N TYR A 184 -15.91 -19.20 7.14
CA TYR A 184 -16.36 -17.90 6.60
C TYR A 184 -17.62 -17.33 7.26
N PRO A 185 -18.62 -18.12 7.65
CA PRO A 185 -19.77 -17.58 8.38
C PRO A 185 -19.44 -17.00 9.76
N ASP A 186 -18.33 -17.41 10.37
CA ASP A 186 -17.90 -17.00 11.70
C ASP A 186 -16.91 -15.81 11.67
N LEU A 187 -16.26 -15.56 10.54
CA LEU A 187 -15.30 -14.46 10.40
C LEU A 187 -15.99 -13.09 10.47
N CYS A 188 -15.28 -12.13 11.05
CA CYS A 188 -15.73 -10.75 11.18
C CYS A 188 -16.04 -10.08 9.83
N ASN A 189 -17.20 -9.45 9.72
CA ASN A 189 -17.62 -8.69 8.55
C ASN A 189 -17.94 -7.21 8.86
N ASP A 190 -17.44 -6.67 9.96
CA ASP A 190 -17.63 -5.28 10.37
C ASP A 190 -17.23 -4.31 9.28
N THR A 191 -18.04 -3.24 9.12
CA THR A 191 -17.81 -2.20 8.12
C THR A 191 -17.40 -0.85 8.72
N ALA A 192 -17.27 -0.78 10.06
CA ALA A 192 -16.88 0.38 10.82
C ALA A 192 -15.65 0.09 11.69
N VAL A 193 -15.04 1.13 12.24
CA VAL A 193 -13.98 0.99 13.24
C VAL A 193 -14.58 0.32 14.48
N GLN A 194 -13.93 -0.76 14.92
CA GLN A 194 -14.40 -1.58 16.02
C GLN A 194 -14.23 -0.86 17.36
N PRO A 195 -15.13 -1.13 18.35
CA PRO A 195 -15.11 -0.48 19.66
C PRO A 195 -13.75 -0.54 20.37
N PHE A 196 -13.07 -1.67 20.33
CA PHE A 196 -11.73 -1.82 20.90
C PHE A 196 -10.72 -0.76 20.42
N ILE A 197 -10.80 -0.39 19.16
CA ILE A 197 -9.94 0.67 18.58
C ILE A 197 -10.53 2.04 18.90
N GLN A 198 -11.86 2.22 18.78
CA GLN A 198 -12.51 3.51 19.01
C GLN A 198 -12.28 4.01 20.44
N GLU A 199 -12.38 3.15 21.45
CA GLU A 199 -12.11 3.49 22.84
C GLU A 199 -10.69 4.04 23.08
N ARG A 200 -9.71 3.53 22.33
CA ARG A 200 -8.33 4.02 22.39
C ARG A 200 -8.19 5.38 21.75
N LEU A 201 -8.82 5.58 20.59
CA LEU A 201 -8.86 6.88 19.93
C LEU A 201 -9.49 7.95 20.82
N ASP A 202 -10.60 7.62 21.48
CA ASP A 202 -11.32 8.54 22.37
C ASP A 202 -10.48 8.95 23.61
N ARG A 203 -9.59 8.06 24.06
CA ARG A 203 -8.64 8.35 25.15
C ARG A 203 -7.36 9.04 24.67
N GLY A 204 -7.12 9.16 23.38
CA GLY A 204 -5.88 9.68 22.81
C GLY A 204 -4.71 8.68 22.85
N ASP A 205 -4.99 7.38 23.01
CA ASP A 205 -4.01 6.29 23.01
C ASP A 205 -3.66 5.90 21.55
N LEU A 206 -2.85 6.72 20.88
CA LEU A 206 -2.56 6.60 19.44
C LEU A 206 -1.39 5.69 19.09
N GLY A 207 -1.04 4.76 19.98
CA GLY A 207 0.08 3.84 19.79
C GLY A 207 1.43 4.48 20.07
N TYR A 208 2.43 4.15 19.25
CA TYR A 208 3.79 4.66 19.40
C TYR A 208 3.87 6.20 19.48
N LYS A 209 3.03 6.92 18.74
CA LYS A 209 3.00 8.40 18.72
C LYS A 209 2.76 9.04 20.10
N THR A 210 2.00 8.37 20.94
CA THR A 210 1.64 8.84 22.29
C THR A 210 2.23 7.97 23.41
N GLY A 211 2.98 6.94 23.04
CA GLY A 211 3.60 5.98 23.95
C GLY A 211 2.67 4.87 24.43
N VAL A 212 1.36 4.98 24.20
CA VAL A 212 0.35 3.98 24.58
C VAL A 212 -0.64 3.79 23.43
N GLY A 213 -1.06 2.55 23.20
CA GLY A 213 -2.06 2.15 22.23
C GLY A 213 -2.67 0.80 22.59
N VAL A 214 -2.59 -0.19 21.71
CA VAL A 214 -2.84 -1.59 22.04
C VAL A 214 -1.76 -2.08 23.05
N TYR A 215 -0.56 -1.58 22.87
CA TYR A 215 0.59 -1.87 23.76
C TYR A 215 1.08 -0.60 24.45
N ASP A 216 1.76 -0.77 25.62
CA ASP A 216 2.55 0.29 26.23
C ASP A 216 3.96 0.33 25.60
N TRP A 217 4.15 1.24 24.66
CA TRP A 217 5.38 1.41 23.90
C TRP A 217 6.54 1.95 24.74
N ARG A 218 6.26 2.56 25.91
CA ARG A 218 7.28 3.07 26.83
C ARG A 218 8.04 1.95 27.54
N GLN A 219 7.46 0.73 27.55
CA GLN A 219 8.04 -0.46 28.16
C GLN A 219 8.79 -1.34 27.14
N ARG A 220 8.75 -0.99 25.84
CA ARG A 220 9.43 -1.75 24.78
C ARG A 220 10.85 -1.22 24.54
N ASP A 221 11.79 -2.14 24.39
CA ASP A 221 13.11 -1.82 23.86
C ASP A 221 12.97 -1.48 22.37
N MET A 222 13.17 -0.21 22.03
CA MET A 222 13.01 0.27 20.67
C MET A 222 14.19 -0.07 19.78
N ASP A 223 15.35 -0.40 20.34
CA ASP A 223 16.51 -0.84 19.56
C ASP A 223 16.32 -2.29 19.09
N ASP A 224 15.67 -3.14 19.90
CA ASP A 224 15.25 -4.48 19.48
C ASP A 224 14.08 -4.47 18.48
N PHE A 225 13.30 -3.38 18.44
CA PHE A 225 12.13 -3.27 17.56
C PHE A 225 12.48 -2.74 16.16
N ARG A 226 13.56 -2.01 16.00
CA ARG A 226 14.03 -1.39 14.75
C ARG A 226 14.94 -2.31 13.96
#